data_fbd9b157afb3b8bdd96abfb8cf5c3024
#
_entry.id   fbd9b157afb3b8bdd96abfb8cf5c3024
#
_cell.length_a   1.000
_cell.length_b   1.000
_cell.length_c   1.000
_cell.angle_alpha   90.00
_cell.angle_beta   90.00
_cell.angle_gamma   90.00
#
_symmetry.space_group_name_H-M   'P 1'
#
loop_
_entity.id
_entity.type
_entity.pdbx_description
1 polymer ?
#
loop_
_entity_poly.entity_id
_entity_poly.type
_entity_poly.pdbx_seq_one_letter_code
_entity_poly.pdbx_strand_id
1 'polypeptide(L)'
;MNNVTLSIIIPVYNVEDYLRRCLDSILKQNTLVDYEIILINDGSTDASGRICDDFKSHFPNIQVKHIKNSGVAAARNLGIALSNGKLLYFVDPDDYLTESFFIELAPYINDNWDVLCFGFNEVKEKDMVAISCRAHRYDKIGMLTYEEFTNNFVDFFRTDMMYNVWSRVYKKDFILEHGIQFPKKSIGEDTLFNFQVYKHLKTIRFIEPCLYNYIAGRSGSALTVFNPVRIEIQLNELAELKQLLKKFHIEDYSLLKEIKTKIIVSSAFQIANLEDTKKYKVELLRSIIENEQFEDVFSGEVYQIIGSYGVLIKNKSFSLLLRRLTIELLSRKKFRTVLFIEKLKMNPILRKIAFK
;
A
#
# COMPACT_ATOMS: atom_id res chain seq x y z
N MET A 1 18.16 30.65 7.09
CA MET A 1 17.65 29.43 6.43
C MET A 1 16.45 28.98 7.25
N ASN A 2 15.27 28.89 6.66
CA ASN A 2 14.10 28.37 7.38
C ASN A 2 14.38 26.91 7.76
N ASN A 3 14.24 26.60 9.03
CA ASN A 3 14.57 25.28 9.57
C ASN A 3 13.35 24.35 9.35
N VAL A 4 13.10 23.99 8.08
CA VAL A 4 11.97 23.11 7.72
C VAL A 4 12.09 21.77 8.46
N THR A 5 11.04 21.37 9.15
CA THR A 5 11.01 20.12 9.91
C THR A 5 10.52 18.97 9.04
N LEU A 6 9.42 19.17 8.31
CA LEU A 6 8.75 18.11 7.53
C LEU A 6 8.60 18.52 6.06
N SER A 7 9.11 17.70 5.14
CA SER A 7 8.82 17.81 3.70
C SER A 7 7.73 16.82 3.32
N ILE A 8 6.59 17.33 2.87
CA ILE A 8 5.45 16.54 2.38
C ILE A 8 5.57 16.44 0.87
N ILE A 9 5.82 15.25 0.35
CA ILE A 9 6.07 14.97 -1.06
C ILE A 9 4.82 14.37 -1.68
N ILE A 10 4.29 15.01 -2.72
CA ILE A 10 3.04 14.61 -3.39
C ILE A 10 3.31 14.45 -4.89
N PRO A 11 3.36 13.21 -5.42
CA PRO A 11 3.44 12.94 -6.84
C PRO A 11 2.07 13.17 -7.48
N VAL A 12 1.97 14.01 -8.50
CA VAL A 12 0.70 14.42 -9.11
C VAL A 12 0.65 13.94 -10.56
N TYR A 13 -0.37 13.12 -10.91
CA TYR A 13 -0.62 12.70 -12.29
C TYR A 13 -2.10 12.42 -12.52
N ASN A 14 -2.79 13.28 -13.27
CA ASN A 14 -4.22 13.15 -13.65
C ASN A 14 -5.14 12.86 -12.46
N VAL A 15 -5.20 13.80 -11.51
CA VAL A 15 -5.94 13.71 -10.24
C VAL A 15 -6.73 15.00 -9.92
N GLU A 16 -7.16 15.71 -10.95
CA GLU A 16 -7.83 17.01 -10.82
C GLU A 16 -9.03 17.00 -9.86
N ASP A 17 -9.76 15.88 -9.79
CA ASP A 17 -10.94 15.74 -8.94
C ASP A 17 -10.59 15.65 -7.43
N TYR A 18 -9.39 15.20 -7.08
CA TYR A 18 -8.99 14.87 -5.71
C TYR A 18 -7.97 15.85 -5.13
N LEU A 19 -7.08 16.39 -5.95
CA LEU A 19 -5.91 17.14 -5.53
C LEU A 19 -6.23 18.31 -4.60
N ARG A 20 -7.32 19.07 -4.87
CA ARG A 20 -7.71 20.18 -3.99
C ARG A 20 -8.05 19.71 -2.58
N ARG A 21 -8.80 18.62 -2.42
CA ARG A 21 -9.12 18.05 -1.11
C ARG A 21 -7.87 17.57 -0.38
N CYS A 22 -6.96 16.92 -1.09
CA CYS A 22 -5.68 16.49 -0.54
C CYS A 22 -4.91 17.68 0.04
N LEU A 23 -4.69 18.73 -0.73
CA LEU A 23 -3.96 19.93 -0.31
C LEU A 23 -4.67 20.68 0.81
N ASP A 24 -5.98 20.86 0.71
CA ASP A 24 -6.80 21.49 1.75
C ASP A 24 -6.69 20.76 3.09
N SER A 25 -6.63 19.43 3.08
CA SER A 25 -6.51 18.62 4.31
C SER A 25 -5.19 18.84 5.04
N ILE A 26 -4.15 19.29 4.34
CA ILE A 26 -2.86 19.63 4.91
C ILE A 26 -2.84 21.10 5.36
N LEU A 27 -3.27 22.01 4.48
CA LEU A 27 -3.11 23.45 4.64
C LEU A 27 -4.06 24.08 5.65
N LYS A 28 -5.23 23.47 5.89
CA LYS A 28 -6.25 24.01 6.84
C LYS A 28 -5.97 23.65 8.29
N GLN A 29 -4.91 22.88 8.58
CA GLN A 29 -4.57 22.49 9.94
C GLN A 29 -3.75 23.57 10.64
N ASN A 30 -4.10 23.88 11.89
CA ASN A 30 -3.25 24.67 12.75
C ASN A 30 -2.08 23.82 13.24
N THR A 31 -0.87 24.29 13.01
CA THR A 31 0.34 23.57 13.42
C THR A 31 1.49 24.51 13.78
N LEU A 32 2.30 24.08 14.76
CA LEU A 32 3.60 24.67 15.08
C LEU A 32 4.76 23.95 14.39
N VAL A 33 4.46 22.89 13.60
CA VAL A 33 5.46 22.16 12.83
C VAL A 33 5.76 22.94 11.56
N ASP A 34 6.99 23.38 11.40
CA ASP A 34 7.44 23.97 10.14
C ASP A 34 7.47 22.93 9.04
N TYR A 35 6.69 23.12 7.99
CA TYR A 35 6.62 22.17 6.87
C TYR A 35 6.64 22.87 5.51
N GLU A 36 7.05 22.10 4.52
CA GLU A 36 6.90 22.43 3.11
C GLU A 36 6.12 21.34 2.38
N ILE A 37 5.46 21.71 1.28
CA ILE A 37 4.80 20.77 0.37
C ILE A 37 5.54 20.82 -0.97
N ILE A 38 5.93 19.66 -1.49
CA ILE A 38 6.62 19.51 -2.76
C ILE A 38 5.70 18.75 -3.71
N LEU A 39 5.09 19.46 -4.64
CA LEU A 39 4.24 18.92 -5.69
C LEU A 39 5.08 18.59 -6.92
N ILE A 40 5.14 17.32 -7.29
CA ILE A 40 5.81 16.89 -8.52
C ILE A 40 4.72 16.51 -9.53
N ASN A 41 4.41 17.43 -10.43
CA ASN A 41 3.49 17.16 -11.53
C ASN A 41 4.19 16.36 -12.62
N ASP A 42 3.89 15.07 -12.67
CA ASP A 42 4.51 14.08 -13.58
C ASP A 42 3.82 14.07 -14.96
N GLY A 43 3.70 15.25 -15.57
CA GLY A 43 3.18 15.40 -16.92
C GLY A 43 1.68 15.18 -17.03
N SER A 44 0.88 15.65 -16.05
CA SER A 44 -0.58 15.60 -16.13
C SER A 44 -1.14 16.27 -17.37
N THR A 45 -2.17 15.69 -17.95
CA THR A 45 -2.89 16.19 -19.14
C THR A 45 -4.24 16.82 -18.80
N ASP A 46 -4.70 16.65 -17.56
CA ASP A 46 -5.90 17.27 -16.99
C ASP A 46 -5.60 18.61 -16.29
N ALA A 47 -6.50 19.12 -15.46
CA ALA A 47 -6.29 20.38 -14.74
C ALA A 47 -5.34 20.27 -13.54
N SER A 48 -4.78 19.10 -13.21
CA SER A 48 -3.91 18.91 -12.03
C SER A 48 -2.73 19.86 -12.01
N GLY A 49 -2.06 20.08 -13.17
CA GLY A 49 -0.92 21.00 -13.25
C GLY A 49 -1.32 22.44 -12.91
N ARG A 50 -2.46 22.92 -13.39
CA ARG A 50 -3.00 24.25 -13.08
C ARG A 50 -3.38 24.38 -11.60
N ILE A 51 -3.91 23.32 -11.01
CA ILE A 51 -4.22 23.28 -9.57
C ILE A 51 -2.93 23.42 -8.75
N CYS A 52 -1.85 22.73 -9.12
CA CYS A 52 -0.55 22.89 -8.46
C CYS A 52 -0.07 24.35 -8.48
N ASP A 53 -0.12 25.03 -9.65
CA ASP A 53 0.34 26.41 -9.80
C ASP A 53 -0.56 27.39 -9.03
N ASP A 54 -1.86 27.16 -9.01
CA ASP A 54 -2.84 27.94 -8.23
C ASP A 54 -2.46 27.89 -6.73
N PHE A 55 -2.27 26.72 -6.15
CA PHE A 55 -1.89 26.58 -4.75
C PHE A 55 -0.51 27.20 -4.44
N LYS A 56 0.48 26.99 -5.31
CA LYS A 56 1.78 27.62 -5.17
C LYS A 56 1.71 29.14 -5.12
N SER A 57 0.80 29.76 -5.89
CA SER A 57 0.65 31.21 -5.91
C SER A 57 0.09 31.78 -4.60
N HIS A 58 -0.67 30.98 -3.84
CA HIS A 58 -1.32 31.39 -2.59
C HIS A 58 -0.55 30.96 -1.33
N PHE A 59 0.27 29.93 -1.41
CA PHE A 59 0.97 29.35 -0.26
C PHE A 59 2.50 29.32 -0.45
N PRO A 60 3.26 30.15 0.26
CA PRO A 60 4.70 30.30 0.09
C PRO A 60 5.52 29.04 0.46
N ASN A 61 4.95 28.14 1.25
CA ASN A 61 5.56 26.88 1.64
C ASN A 61 5.28 25.74 0.64
N ILE A 62 4.70 26.04 -0.53
CA ILE A 62 4.50 25.07 -1.61
C ILE A 62 5.53 25.27 -2.72
N GLN A 63 6.25 24.22 -3.04
CA GLN A 63 7.11 24.09 -4.20
C GLN A 63 6.42 23.22 -5.26
N VAL A 64 6.43 23.65 -6.52
CA VAL A 64 5.92 22.87 -7.67
C VAL A 64 7.04 22.61 -8.66
N LYS A 65 7.14 21.37 -9.11
CA LYS A 65 7.99 20.96 -10.22
C LYS A 65 7.20 20.20 -11.26
N HIS A 66 7.14 20.73 -12.49
CA HIS A 66 6.56 20.03 -13.63
C HIS A 66 7.65 19.25 -14.34
N ILE A 67 7.41 17.98 -14.61
CA ILE A 67 8.31 17.09 -15.35
C ILE A 67 7.56 16.36 -16.47
N LYS A 68 8.29 15.78 -17.40
CA LYS A 68 7.71 14.84 -18.37
C LYS A 68 7.38 13.55 -17.64
N ASN A 69 6.23 12.94 -17.93
CA ASN A 69 5.80 11.69 -17.30
C ASN A 69 6.93 10.66 -17.26
N SER A 70 7.32 10.32 -16.04
CA SER A 70 8.46 9.46 -15.71
C SER A 70 8.09 8.40 -14.66
N GLY A 71 6.82 8.40 -14.20
CA GLY A 71 6.24 7.49 -13.23
C GLY A 71 6.40 7.97 -11.78
N VAL A 72 5.52 7.47 -10.92
CA VAL A 72 5.40 7.85 -9.51
C VAL A 72 6.73 7.70 -8.73
N ALA A 73 7.49 6.65 -8.99
CA ALA A 73 8.80 6.43 -8.37
C ALA A 73 9.79 7.57 -8.69
N ALA A 74 9.85 8.02 -9.95
CA ALA A 74 10.71 9.13 -10.35
C ALA A 74 10.26 10.45 -9.71
N ALA A 75 8.94 10.69 -9.65
CA ALA A 75 8.36 11.86 -8.99
C ALA A 75 8.72 11.89 -7.50
N ARG A 76 8.54 10.78 -6.75
CA ARG A 76 8.89 10.70 -5.34
C ARG A 76 10.39 10.87 -5.09
N ASN A 77 11.25 10.24 -5.91
CA ASN A 77 12.72 10.43 -5.81
C ASN A 77 13.13 11.88 -6.05
N LEU A 78 12.51 12.55 -7.03
CA LEU A 78 12.75 13.97 -7.25
C LEU A 78 12.29 14.81 -6.06
N GLY A 79 11.15 14.45 -5.45
CA GLY A 79 10.66 15.09 -4.22
C GLY A 79 11.66 14.94 -3.07
N ILE A 80 12.25 13.76 -2.87
CA ILE A 80 13.31 13.55 -1.88
C ILE A 80 14.51 14.48 -2.17
N ALA A 81 14.94 14.56 -3.41
CA ALA A 81 16.08 15.41 -3.80
C ALA A 81 15.84 16.90 -3.59
N LEU A 82 14.60 17.38 -3.74
CA LEU A 82 14.20 18.78 -3.57
C LEU A 82 13.85 19.14 -2.11
N SER A 83 13.67 18.14 -1.23
CA SER A 83 13.23 18.37 0.15
C SER A 83 14.28 19.11 0.98
N ASN A 84 13.82 20.01 1.88
CA ASN A 84 14.66 20.73 2.85
C ASN A 84 14.41 20.26 4.29
N GLY A 85 13.30 19.58 4.53
CA GLY A 85 12.92 19.08 5.85
C GLY A 85 13.83 17.99 6.38
N LYS A 86 13.94 17.88 7.70
CA LYS A 86 14.63 16.78 8.39
C LYS A 86 13.88 15.47 8.27
N LEU A 87 12.57 15.55 8.06
CA LEU A 87 11.64 14.43 7.94
C LEU A 87 11.01 14.45 6.55
N LEU A 88 10.77 13.26 5.99
CA LEU A 88 10.09 13.03 4.72
C LEU A 88 8.74 12.36 4.98
N TYR A 89 7.71 12.86 4.33
CA TYR A 89 6.38 12.27 4.34
C TYR A 89 5.82 12.21 2.92
N PHE A 90 5.28 11.06 2.52
CA PHE A 90 4.68 10.85 1.20
C PHE A 90 3.16 10.82 1.33
N VAL A 91 2.48 11.54 0.46
CA VAL A 91 1.01 11.58 0.40
C VAL A 91 0.58 11.32 -1.03
N ASP A 92 -0.36 10.40 -1.21
CA ASP A 92 -0.97 10.17 -2.50
C ASP A 92 -2.05 11.25 -2.76
N PRO A 93 -2.07 11.86 -3.94
CA PRO A 93 -2.89 13.05 -4.22
C PRO A 93 -4.40 12.78 -4.31
N ASP A 94 -4.80 11.52 -4.31
CA ASP A 94 -6.19 11.06 -4.31
C ASP A 94 -6.75 10.75 -2.91
N ASP A 95 -5.88 10.84 -1.89
CA ASP A 95 -6.18 10.63 -0.48
C ASP A 95 -6.16 11.95 0.30
N TYR A 96 -6.40 11.92 1.61
CA TYR A 96 -6.35 13.12 2.45
C TYR A 96 -5.97 12.80 3.91
N LEU A 97 -5.39 13.79 4.62
CA LEU A 97 -5.01 13.66 6.01
C LEU A 97 -6.21 13.81 6.95
N THR A 98 -6.12 13.24 8.15
CA THR A 98 -7.06 13.57 9.23
C THR A 98 -6.79 14.97 9.77
N GLU A 99 -7.81 15.61 10.34
CA GLU A 99 -7.71 16.97 10.89
C GLU A 99 -6.69 17.08 12.05
N SER A 100 -6.35 15.98 12.70
CA SER A 100 -5.42 15.92 13.83
C SER A 100 -3.98 15.54 13.45
N PHE A 101 -3.66 15.43 12.14
CA PHE A 101 -2.37 14.92 11.70
C PHE A 101 -1.16 15.58 12.38
N PHE A 102 -1.07 16.90 12.32
CA PHE A 102 0.07 17.61 12.89
C PHE A 102 0.09 17.59 14.42
N ILE A 103 -1.07 17.72 15.07
CA ILE A 103 -1.17 17.68 16.55
C ILE A 103 -0.71 16.32 17.08
N GLU A 104 -1.12 15.24 16.45
CA GLU A 104 -0.77 13.89 16.85
C GLU A 104 0.68 13.52 16.48
N LEU A 105 1.24 14.11 15.42
CA LEU A 105 2.61 13.90 15.02
C LEU A 105 3.62 14.69 15.85
N ALA A 106 3.26 15.89 16.27
CA ALA A 106 4.16 16.85 16.92
C ALA A 106 4.95 16.28 18.12
N PRO A 107 4.37 15.48 19.04
CA PRO A 107 5.09 14.93 20.19
C PRO A 107 6.29 14.03 19.80
N TYR A 108 6.29 13.49 18.58
CA TYR A 108 7.27 12.48 18.17
C TYR A 108 8.35 13.01 17.22
N ILE A 109 8.23 14.25 16.75
CA ILE A 109 9.14 14.83 15.74
C ILE A 109 10.60 14.82 16.17
N ASN A 110 10.85 15.05 17.44
CA ASN A 110 12.21 15.14 18.00
C ASN A 110 12.72 13.83 18.61
N ASP A 111 11.94 12.76 18.53
CA ASP A 111 12.35 11.47 19.05
C ASP A 111 13.41 10.81 18.15
N ASN A 112 14.17 9.86 18.73
CA ASN A 112 15.25 9.19 18.02
C ASN A 112 14.78 7.88 17.34
N TRP A 113 13.90 8.00 16.36
CA TRP A 113 13.48 6.90 15.49
C TRP A 113 13.96 7.12 14.04
N ASP A 114 14.16 6.07 13.26
CA ASP A 114 14.47 6.17 11.82
C ASP A 114 13.18 6.29 10.99
N VAL A 115 12.13 5.58 11.43
CA VAL A 115 10.80 5.56 10.83
C VAL A 115 9.74 5.65 11.92
N LEU A 116 8.72 6.48 11.70
CA LEU A 116 7.52 6.55 12.52
C LEU A 116 6.33 6.04 11.69
N CYS A 117 5.57 5.09 12.24
CA CYS A 117 4.41 4.48 11.61
C CYS A 117 3.13 4.81 12.39
N PHE A 118 2.05 5.06 11.68
CA PHE A 118 0.73 5.34 12.25
C PHE A 118 -0.37 4.58 11.51
N GLY A 119 -1.54 4.50 12.12
CA GLY A 119 -2.72 3.88 11.54
C GLY A 119 -3.35 4.71 10.43
N PHE A 120 -4.28 4.11 9.69
CA PHE A 120 -5.05 4.79 8.65
C PHE A 120 -6.51 4.35 8.64
N ASN A 121 -7.35 5.16 8.05
CA ASN A 121 -8.74 4.88 7.78
C ASN A 121 -8.90 4.45 6.32
N GLU A 122 -9.47 3.28 6.07
CA GLU A 122 -9.96 2.87 4.76
C GLU A 122 -11.36 3.46 4.58
N VAL A 123 -11.46 4.44 3.71
CA VAL A 123 -12.71 5.17 3.45
C VAL A 123 -13.28 4.75 2.10
N LYS A 124 -14.55 4.36 2.07
CA LYS A 124 -15.30 4.18 0.82
C LYS A 124 -16.21 5.36 0.63
N GLU A 125 -16.21 5.91 -0.58
CA GLU A 125 -16.96 7.09 -0.91
C GLU A 125 -17.94 6.82 -2.06
N LYS A 126 -19.00 7.60 -2.06
CA LYS A 126 -19.88 7.78 -3.21
C LYS A 126 -20.10 9.29 -3.38
N ASP A 127 -19.84 9.80 -4.58
CA ASP A 127 -19.95 11.23 -4.88
C ASP A 127 -19.17 12.12 -3.87
N MET A 128 -17.93 11.72 -3.55
CA MET A 128 -17.05 12.38 -2.57
C MET A 128 -17.57 12.39 -1.12
N VAL A 129 -18.64 11.65 -0.83
CA VAL A 129 -19.18 11.51 0.53
C VAL A 129 -18.83 10.13 1.09
N ALA A 130 -18.23 10.10 2.27
CA ALA A 130 -17.87 8.85 2.94
C ALA A 130 -19.14 8.04 3.29
N ILE A 131 -19.21 6.79 2.79
CA ILE A 131 -20.29 5.84 3.07
C ILE A 131 -19.87 4.75 4.04
N SER A 132 -18.58 4.51 4.19
CA SER A 132 -18.03 3.65 5.22
C SER A 132 -16.58 4.04 5.54
N CYS A 133 -16.19 3.84 6.79
CA CYS A 133 -14.84 4.08 7.27
C CYS A 133 -14.42 2.90 8.15
N ARG A 134 -13.23 2.35 7.90
CA ARG A 134 -12.64 1.28 8.68
C ARG A 134 -11.23 1.66 9.11
N ALA A 135 -10.99 1.73 10.41
CA ALA A 135 -9.66 2.01 10.95
C ALA A 135 -8.76 0.78 10.89
N HIS A 136 -7.51 0.99 10.47
CA HIS A 136 -6.41 0.04 10.52
C HIS A 136 -5.36 0.57 11.48
N ARG A 137 -5.06 -0.18 12.54
CA ARG A 137 -4.10 0.21 13.58
C ARG A 137 -3.09 -0.90 13.82
N TYR A 138 -1.94 -0.51 14.34
CA TYR A 138 -0.95 -1.46 14.83
C TYR A 138 -1.34 -1.93 16.23
N ASP A 139 -1.20 -3.23 16.49
CA ASP A 139 -1.46 -3.81 17.81
C ASP A 139 -0.32 -3.51 18.80
N LYS A 140 0.90 -3.33 18.31
CA LYS A 140 2.08 -2.93 19.06
C LYS A 140 2.35 -1.44 18.87
N ILE A 141 2.38 -0.71 19.99
CA ILE A 141 2.63 0.73 20.04
C ILE A 141 3.91 0.98 20.84
N GLY A 142 4.68 1.98 20.44
CA GLY A 142 5.92 2.39 21.10
C GLY A 142 7.13 2.35 20.17
N MET A 143 8.30 2.58 20.76
CA MET A 143 9.58 2.49 20.10
C MET A 143 10.06 1.04 20.14
N LEU A 144 10.45 0.50 18.99
CA LEU A 144 11.07 -0.81 18.88
C LEU A 144 12.50 -0.67 18.36
N THR A 145 13.39 -1.43 18.94
CA THR A 145 14.75 -1.68 18.41
C THR A 145 14.67 -2.53 17.14
N TYR A 146 15.77 -2.61 16.40
CA TYR A 146 15.88 -3.50 15.25
C TYR A 146 15.52 -4.95 15.60
N GLU A 147 16.05 -5.47 16.72
CA GLU A 147 15.78 -6.84 17.15
C GLU A 147 14.29 -7.06 17.48
N GLU A 148 13.67 -6.18 18.23
CA GLU A 148 12.23 -6.25 18.54
C GLU A 148 11.38 -6.16 17.30
N PHE A 149 11.76 -5.31 16.32
CA PHE A 149 11.05 -5.19 15.04
C PHE A 149 11.19 -6.48 14.23
N THR A 150 12.40 -7.04 14.07
CA THR A 150 12.62 -8.25 13.27
C THR A 150 11.93 -9.46 13.88
N ASN A 151 11.95 -9.61 15.21
CA ASN A 151 11.23 -10.67 15.92
C ASN A 151 9.71 -10.64 15.75
N ASN A 152 9.13 -9.46 15.41
CA ASN A 152 7.70 -9.28 15.19
C ASN A 152 7.37 -9.01 13.71
N PHE A 153 8.34 -9.06 12.81
CA PHE A 153 8.19 -8.64 11.43
C PHE A 153 7.08 -9.38 10.69
N VAL A 154 6.98 -10.70 10.87
CA VAL A 154 5.95 -11.52 10.21
C VAL A 154 4.55 -11.09 10.63
N ASP A 155 4.34 -10.80 11.91
CA ASP A 155 3.03 -10.35 12.41
C ASP A 155 2.68 -8.95 11.91
N PHE A 156 3.64 -8.02 11.92
CA PHE A 156 3.43 -6.70 11.31
C PHE A 156 3.10 -6.82 9.82
N PHE A 157 3.80 -7.68 9.09
CA PHE A 157 3.61 -7.85 7.66
C PHE A 157 2.23 -8.45 7.32
N ARG A 158 1.69 -9.31 8.18
CA ARG A 158 0.34 -9.88 8.06
C ARG A 158 -0.78 -8.85 8.20
N THR A 159 -0.52 -7.69 8.81
CA THR A 159 -1.52 -6.62 8.95
C THR A 159 -1.85 -5.94 7.62
N ASP A 160 -1.11 -6.21 6.55
CA ASP A 160 -1.14 -5.52 5.25
C ASP A 160 -0.79 -4.01 5.36
N MET A 161 -0.26 -3.56 6.50
CA MET A 161 0.13 -2.16 6.74
C MET A 161 1.60 -1.87 6.42
N MET A 162 2.41 -2.91 6.11
CA MET A 162 3.86 -2.75 5.92
C MET A 162 4.27 -2.42 4.48
N TYR A 163 3.34 -2.33 3.55
CA TYR A 163 3.61 -2.11 2.13
C TYR A 163 3.66 -0.64 1.73
N ASN A 164 2.77 0.17 2.28
CA ASN A 164 2.56 1.56 1.86
C ASN A 164 3.62 2.52 2.43
N VAL A 165 3.81 3.68 1.79
CA VAL A 165 4.72 4.73 2.27
C VAL A 165 3.98 5.90 2.93
N TRP A 166 2.68 6.03 2.71
CA TRP A 166 1.86 7.16 3.14
C TRP A 166 1.37 7.07 4.60
N SER A 167 1.50 5.93 5.28
CA SER A 167 1.25 5.81 6.73
C SER A 167 2.55 5.86 7.55
N ARG A 168 3.57 6.57 7.04
CA ARG A 168 4.91 6.65 7.65
C ARG A 168 5.56 7.99 7.44
N VAL A 169 6.36 8.37 8.42
CA VAL A 169 7.33 9.47 8.32
C VAL A 169 8.73 8.90 8.44
N TYR A 170 9.65 9.37 7.63
CA TYR A 170 11.03 8.87 7.55
C TYR A 170 12.01 9.99 7.93
N LYS A 171 13.08 9.68 8.65
CA LYS A 171 14.22 10.60 8.77
C LYS A 171 14.92 10.73 7.42
N LYS A 172 15.10 11.96 6.94
CA LYS A 172 15.74 12.23 5.65
C LYS A 172 17.20 11.76 5.63
N ASP A 173 17.95 12.08 6.68
CA ASP A 173 19.35 11.69 6.77
C ASP A 173 19.54 10.16 6.71
N PHE A 174 18.65 9.41 7.38
CA PHE A 174 18.63 7.94 7.31
C PHE A 174 18.39 7.45 5.87
N ILE A 175 17.45 8.04 5.13
CA ILE A 175 17.17 7.68 3.73
C ILE A 175 18.38 7.97 2.84
N LEU A 176 19.03 9.14 3.03
CA LEU A 176 20.17 9.55 2.22
C LEU A 176 21.44 8.76 2.56
N GLU A 177 21.73 8.53 3.84
CA GLU A 177 22.90 7.77 4.32
C GLU A 177 22.93 6.35 3.73
N HIS A 178 21.77 5.73 3.60
CA HIS A 178 21.67 4.35 3.08
C HIS A 178 21.35 4.28 1.58
N GLY A 179 21.31 5.43 0.87
CA GLY A 179 21.04 5.49 -0.56
C GLY A 179 19.68 4.91 -0.95
N ILE A 180 18.68 4.99 -0.05
CA ILE A 180 17.34 4.41 -0.24
C ILE A 180 16.58 5.23 -1.28
N GLN A 181 16.06 4.55 -2.31
CA GLN A 181 15.34 5.18 -3.42
C GLN A 181 14.17 4.32 -3.87
N PHE A 182 13.14 4.97 -4.40
CA PHE A 182 12.09 4.25 -5.12
C PHE A 182 12.67 3.63 -6.40
N PRO A 183 12.52 2.33 -6.62
CA PRO A 183 13.00 1.69 -7.84
C PRO A 183 12.18 2.15 -9.05
N LYS A 184 12.81 2.21 -10.23
CA LYS A 184 12.15 2.55 -11.50
C LYS A 184 11.18 1.42 -11.93
N LYS A 185 10.07 1.28 -11.23
CA LYS A 185 9.00 0.33 -11.53
C LYS A 185 7.65 1.04 -11.42
N SER A 186 6.67 0.61 -12.18
CA SER A 186 5.35 1.24 -12.24
C SER A 186 4.38 0.75 -11.15
N ILE A 187 4.70 -0.32 -10.47
CA ILE A 187 3.86 -0.95 -9.41
C ILE A 187 4.81 -1.61 -8.41
N GLY A 188 4.47 -1.55 -7.11
CA GLY A 188 5.24 -2.18 -6.05
C GLY A 188 6.49 -1.41 -5.62
N GLU A 189 6.64 -0.18 -6.11
CA GLU A 189 7.75 0.70 -5.75
C GLU A 189 7.76 1.02 -4.24
N ASP A 190 6.59 1.18 -3.63
CA ASP A 190 6.40 1.42 -2.20
C ASP A 190 6.91 0.27 -1.35
N THR A 191 6.52 -0.95 -1.70
CA THR A 191 6.94 -2.18 -1.03
C THR A 191 8.47 -2.32 -1.08
N LEU A 192 9.05 -2.13 -2.26
CA LEU A 192 10.49 -2.27 -2.47
C LEU A 192 11.29 -1.14 -1.81
N PHE A 193 10.74 0.07 -1.74
CA PHE A 193 11.30 1.16 -0.96
C PHE A 193 11.33 0.81 0.53
N ASN A 194 10.21 0.34 1.07
CA ASN A 194 10.12 -0.07 2.47
C ASN A 194 11.04 -1.26 2.80
N PHE A 195 11.24 -2.22 1.88
CA PHE A 195 12.19 -3.30 2.09
C PHE A 195 13.64 -2.80 2.22
N GLN A 196 14.03 -1.77 1.47
CA GLN A 196 15.34 -1.13 1.66
C GLN A 196 15.41 -0.45 3.05
N VAL A 197 14.34 0.27 3.44
CA VAL A 197 14.23 0.87 4.79
C VAL A 197 14.42 -0.19 5.87
N TYR A 198 13.66 -1.30 5.82
CA TYR A 198 13.72 -2.36 6.85
C TYR A 198 15.08 -3.07 6.91
N LYS A 199 15.84 -3.09 5.82
CA LYS A 199 17.19 -3.65 5.80
C LYS A 199 18.20 -2.85 6.64
N HIS A 200 17.94 -1.57 6.90
CA HIS A 200 18.90 -0.63 7.47
C HIS A 200 18.45 0.04 8.77
N LEU A 201 17.16 -0.01 9.11
CA LEU A 201 16.62 0.69 10.28
C LEU A 201 17.29 0.19 11.57
N LYS A 202 17.47 1.10 12.53
CA LYS A 202 17.92 0.83 13.89
C LYS A 202 16.74 0.88 14.87
N THR A 203 15.84 1.82 14.65
CA THR A 203 14.67 2.03 15.50
C THR A 203 13.45 2.39 14.66
N ILE A 204 12.32 1.83 15.04
CA ILE A 204 11.01 2.15 14.44
C ILE A 204 10.01 2.48 15.54
N ARG A 205 9.19 3.49 15.32
CA ARG A 205 8.16 3.88 16.25
C ARG A 205 6.78 3.65 15.67
N PHE A 206 5.90 3.02 16.44
CA PHE A 206 4.49 2.87 16.11
C PHE A 206 3.65 3.73 17.06
N ILE A 207 2.70 4.50 16.50
CA ILE A 207 1.74 5.30 17.25
C ILE A 207 0.31 4.86 16.95
N GLU A 208 -0.59 5.05 17.93
CA GLU A 208 -1.97 4.56 17.86
C GLU A 208 -2.86 5.29 16.85
N PRO A 209 -2.76 6.64 16.67
CA PRO A 209 -3.71 7.38 15.86
C PRO A 209 -3.75 6.93 14.39
N CYS A 210 -4.96 6.99 13.80
CA CYS A 210 -5.10 6.92 12.35
C CYS A 210 -5.00 8.35 11.80
N LEU A 211 -3.92 8.62 11.06
CA LEU A 211 -3.61 9.99 10.59
C LEU A 211 -3.85 10.20 9.10
N TYR A 212 -4.24 9.16 8.38
CA TYR A 212 -4.43 9.14 6.94
C TYR A 212 -5.77 8.54 6.56
N ASN A 213 -6.43 9.10 5.55
CA ASN A 213 -7.66 8.60 4.99
C ASN A 213 -7.39 8.09 3.57
N TYR A 214 -7.30 6.77 3.44
CA TYR A 214 -7.10 6.07 2.17
C TYR A 214 -8.45 5.84 1.48
N ILE A 215 -8.62 6.32 0.25
CA ILE A 215 -9.85 6.18 -0.53
C ILE A 215 -9.89 4.86 -1.28
N ALA A 216 -10.64 3.91 -0.75
CA ALA A 216 -10.74 2.57 -1.31
C ALA A 216 -11.80 2.46 -2.40
N GLY A 217 -11.47 1.75 -3.49
CA GLY A 217 -12.43 1.31 -4.52
C GLY A 217 -12.82 2.39 -5.53
N ARG A 218 -12.02 3.45 -5.68
CA ARG A 218 -12.25 4.45 -6.74
C ARG A 218 -12.11 3.83 -8.14
N SER A 219 -12.83 4.40 -9.09
CA SER A 219 -12.69 4.05 -10.51
C SER A 219 -11.28 4.39 -11.01
N GLY A 220 -10.65 3.49 -11.76
CA GLY A 220 -9.29 3.69 -12.28
C GLY A 220 -8.15 3.30 -11.32
N SER A 221 -8.46 2.80 -10.12
CA SER A 221 -7.43 2.26 -9.23
C SER A 221 -6.70 1.07 -9.88
N ALA A 222 -5.37 1.09 -9.83
CA ALA A 222 -4.52 0.00 -10.32
C ALA A 222 -4.84 -1.38 -9.70
N LEU A 223 -5.55 -1.40 -8.56
CA LEU A 223 -5.92 -2.61 -7.84
C LEU A 223 -7.17 -3.31 -8.41
N THR A 224 -7.99 -2.63 -9.22
CA THR A 224 -9.31 -3.13 -9.63
C THR A 224 -9.30 -3.92 -10.93
N VAL A 225 -8.30 -3.74 -11.79
CA VAL A 225 -8.21 -4.38 -13.10
C VAL A 225 -7.14 -5.48 -13.11
N PHE A 226 -7.46 -6.64 -13.70
CA PHE A 226 -6.46 -7.69 -13.90
C PHE A 226 -5.35 -7.20 -14.83
N ASN A 227 -4.12 -7.32 -14.37
CA ASN A 227 -2.94 -7.04 -15.18
C ASN A 227 -1.93 -8.20 -14.99
N PRO A 228 -1.62 -8.98 -16.02
CA PRO A 228 -0.68 -10.09 -15.92
C PRO A 228 0.72 -9.65 -15.49
N VAL A 229 1.17 -8.45 -15.90
CA VAL A 229 2.46 -7.87 -15.49
C VAL A 229 2.53 -7.70 -13.97
N ARG A 230 1.40 -7.46 -13.32
CA ARG A 230 1.34 -7.33 -11.86
C ARG A 230 1.75 -8.61 -11.13
N ILE A 231 1.41 -9.79 -11.67
CA ILE A 231 1.80 -11.08 -11.07
C ILE A 231 3.32 -11.19 -11.03
N GLU A 232 3.98 -10.87 -12.15
CA GLU A 232 5.43 -10.86 -12.24
C GLU A 232 6.06 -9.89 -11.22
N ILE A 233 5.50 -8.70 -11.09
CA ILE A 233 5.94 -7.71 -10.10
C ILE A 233 5.79 -8.26 -8.69
N GLN A 234 4.64 -8.84 -8.34
CA GLN A 234 4.39 -9.42 -7.02
C GLN A 234 5.32 -10.62 -6.72
N LEU A 235 5.68 -11.40 -7.72
CA LEU A 235 6.65 -12.47 -7.57
C LEU A 235 8.06 -11.94 -7.31
N ASN A 236 8.44 -10.83 -7.95
CA ASN A 236 9.70 -10.13 -7.66
C ASN A 236 9.71 -9.55 -6.24
N GLU A 237 8.59 -8.96 -5.78
CA GLU A 237 8.45 -8.50 -4.40
C GLU A 237 8.62 -9.65 -3.39
N LEU A 238 8.05 -10.82 -3.70
CA LEU A 238 8.22 -12.02 -2.88
C LEU A 238 9.67 -12.50 -2.82
N ALA A 239 10.42 -12.41 -3.92
CA ALA A 239 11.83 -12.74 -3.93
C ALA A 239 12.64 -11.79 -3.03
N GLU A 240 12.36 -10.49 -3.08
CA GLU A 240 12.96 -9.50 -2.18
C GLU A 240 12.55 -9.71 -0.72
N LEU A 241 11.26 -10.02 -0.46
CA LEU A 241 10.80 -10.38 0.88
C LEU A 241 11.54 -11.61 1.43
N LYS A 242 11.75 -12.62 0.59
CA LYS A 242 12.53 -13.82 0.99
C LYS A 242 13.95 -13.47 1.39
N GLN A 243 14.61 -12.52 0.67
CA GLN A 243 15.93 -12.05 1.05
C GLN A 243 15.90 -11.27 2.37
N LEU A 244 14.85 -10.48 2.59
CA LEU A 244 14.67 -9.74 3.83
C LEU A 244 14.48 -10.68 5.03
N LEU A 245 13.62 -11.71 4.89
CA LEU A 245 13.42 -12.74 5.93
C LEU A 245 14.73 -13.44 6.28
N LYS A 246 15.56 -13.79 5.27
CA LYS A 246 16.90 -14.36 5.51
C LYS A 246 17.79 -13.41 6.29
N LYS A 247 17.80 -12.12 5.94
CA LYS A 247 18.58 -11.11 6.67
C LYS A 247 18.13 -10.98 8.12
N PHE A 248 16.85 -11.16 8.40
CA PHE A 248 16.27 -11.15 9.74
C PHE A 248 16.42 -12.48 10.48
N HIS A 249 17.07 -13.47 9.89
CA HIS A 249 17.21 -14.83 10.44
C HIS A 249 15.85 -15.51 10.71
N ILE A 250 14.83 -15.19 9.88
CA ILE A 250 13.50 -15.80 9.96
C ILE A 250 13.46 -16.99 9.01
N GLU A 251 13.39 -18.21 9.56
CA GLU A 251 13.35 -19.45 8.79
C GLU A 251 11.93 -19.89 8.42
N ASP A 252 10.90 -19.35 9.11
CA ASP A 252 9.50 -19.63 8.78
C ASP A 252 9.06 -18.84 7.54
N TYR A 253 9.00 -19.53 6.41
CA TYR A 253 8.53 -18.99 5.13
C TYR A 253 7.02 -19.14 4.90
N SER A 254 6.24 -19.46 5.90
CA SER A 254 4.76 -19.56 5.78
C SER A 254 4.13 -18.27 5.25
N LEU A 255 4.68 -17.10 5.64
CA LEU A 255 4.28 -15.80 5.12
C LEU A 255 4.35 -15.72 3.58
N LEU A 256 5.44 -16.24 2.97
CA LEU A 256 5.57 -16.23 1.50
C LEU A 256 4.46 -17.07 0.84
N LYS A 257 4.16 -18.23 1.42
CA LYS A 257 3.08 -19.11 0.93
C LYS A 257 1.71 -18.46 1.11
N GLU A 258 1.49 -17.75 2.21
CA GLU A 258 0.28 -16.97 2.46
C GLU A 258 0.08 -15.88 1.40
N ILE A 259 1.13 -15.12 1.07
CA ILE A 259 1.08 -14.06 0.06
C ILE A 259 0.86 -14.63 -1.33
N LYS A 260 1.56 -15.72 -1.71
CA LYS A 260 1.32 -16.43 -2.97
C LYS A 260 -0.14 -16.87 -3.10
N THR A 261 -0.71 -17.38 -2.01
CA THR A 261 -2.13 -17.78 -1.97
C THR A 261 -3.05 -16.58 -2.20
N LYS A 262 -2.75 -15.42 -1.59
CA LYS A 262 -3.50 -14.17 -1.84
C LYS A 262 -3.42 -13.75 -3.31
N ILE A 263 -2.23 -13.81 -3.91
CA ILE A 263 -2.02 -13.47 -5.32
C ILE A 263 -2.88 -14.35 -6.22
N ILE A 264 -2.85 -15.66 -6.04
CA ILE A 264 -3.63 -16.61 -6.84
C ILE A 264 -5.14 -16.33 -6.70
N VAL A 265 -5.64 -16.21 -5.47
CA VAL A 265 -7.08 -16.01 -5.23
C VAL A 265 -7.56 -14.65 -5.78
N SER A 266 -6.79 -13.59 -5.60
CA SER A 266 -7.13 -12.27 -6.14
C SER A 266 -7.11 -12.25 -7.66
N SER A 267 -6.11 -12.90 -8.28
CA SER A 267 -6.03 -13.03 -9.73
C SER A 267 -7.20 -13.84 -10.29
N ALA A 268 -7.57 -14.95 -9.65
CA ALA A 268 -8.72 -15.74 -10.06
C ALA A 268 -10.02 -14.92 -10.03
N PHE A 269 -10.21 -14.09 -9.00
CA PHE A 269 -11.35 -13.19 -8.92
C PHE A 269 -11.34 -12.13 -10.03
N GLN A 270 -10.21 -11.48 -10.27
CA GLN A 270 -10.07 -10.46 -11.30
C GLN A 270 -10.30 -11.07 -12.71
N ILE A 271 -9.69 -12.23 -13.01
CA ILE A 271 -9.87 -12.94 -14.29
C ILE A 271 -11.33 -13.34 -14.51
N ALA A 272 -12.04 -13.82 -13.47
CA ALA A 272 -13.45 -14.17 -13.59
C ALA A 272 -14.31 -12.97 -14.04
N ASN A 273 -13.92 -11.76 -13.66
CA ASN A 273 -14.64 -10.51 -13.91
C ASN A 273 -14.16 -9.76 -15.17
N LEU A 274 -13.17 -10.26 -15.91
CA LEU A 274 -12.80 -9.68 -17.20
C LEU A 274 -13.98 -9.75 -18.18
N GLU A 275 -14.04 -8.77 -19.08
CA GLU A 275 -14.94 -8.80 -20.25
C GLU A 275 -14.24 -9.53 -21.40
N ASP A 276 -14.13 -10.87 -21.29
CA ASP A 276 -13.42 -11.69 -22.27
C ASP A 276 -14.01 -13.10 -22.39
N THR A 277 -13.53 -13.88 -23.36
CA THR A 277 -14.01 -15.23 -23.62
C THR A 277 -13.67 -16.19 -22.47
N LYS A 278 -14.56 -17.15 -22.25
CA LYS A 278 -14.33 -18.18 -21.21
C LYS A 278 -13.05 -19.00 -21.49
N LYS A 279 -12.69 -19.16 -22.75
CA LYS A 279 -11.47 -19.88 -23.15
C LYS A 279 -10.23 -19.11 -22.68
N TYR A 280 -10.14 -17.83 -23.01
CA TYR A 280 -9.03 -16.96 -22.61
C TYR A 280 -8.86 -16.89 -21.09
N LYS A 281 -9.95 -16.74 -20.34
CA LYS A 281 -9.92 -16.76 -18.87
C LYS A 281 -9.37 -18.06 -18.30
N VAL A 282 -9.72 -19.21 -18.91
CA VAL A 282 -9.17 -20.52 -18.49
C VAL A 282 -7.68 -20.61 -18.80
N GLU A 283 -7.24 -20.11 -19.93
CA GLU A 283 -5.81 -20.07 -20.32
C GLU A 283 -5.00 -19.19 -19.36
N LEU A 284 -5.52 -18.02 -18.98
CA LEU A 284 -4.90 -17.16 -17.97
C LEU A 284 -4.79 -17.84 -16.59
N LEU A 285 -5.87 -18.46 -16.11
CA LEU A 285 -5.82 -19.19 -14.84
C LEU A 285 -4.80 -20.33 -14.88
N ARG A 286 -4.73 -21.05 -16.02
CA ARG A 286 -3.77 -22.13 -16.19
C ARG A 286 -2.34 -21.61 -16.14
N SER A 287 -2.02 -20.53 -16.86
CA SER A 287 -0.66 -19.95 -16.87
C SER A 287 -0.19 -19.53 -15.48
N ILE A 288 -1.09 -19.03 -14.62
CA ILE A 288 -0.76 -18.69 -13.24
C ILE A 288 -0.47 -19.94 -12.41
N ILE A 289 -1.34 -20.98 -12.52
CA ILE A 289 -1.23 -22.18 -11.68
C ILE A 289 -0.05 -23.07 -12.10
N GLU A 290 0.29 -23.08 -13.37
CA GLU A 290 1.40 -23.85 -13.92
C GLU A 290 2.75 -23.11 -13.82
N ASN A 291 2.77 -21.89 -13.26
CA ASN A 291 4.01 -21.19 -12.96
C ASN A 291 4.71 -21.87 -11.76
N GLU A 292 5.94 -22.30 -11.96
CA GLU A 292 6.77 -23.01 -10.97
C GLU A 292 6.88 -22.28 -9.64
N GLN A 293 6.84 -20.95 -9.65
CA GLN A 293 6.92 -20.13 -8.43
C GLN A 293 5.71 -20.29 -7.48
N PHE A 294 4.61 -20.89 -7.95
CA PHE A 294 3.41 -21.17 -7.16
C PHE A 294 3.25 -22.66 -6.79
N GLU A 295 4.18 -23.53 -7.19
CA GLU A 295 4.08 -24.99 -6.96
C GLU A 295 3.90 -25.33 -5.47
N ASP A 296 4.62 -24.65 -4.60
CA ASP A 296 4.57 -24.83 -3.13
C ASP A 296 3.20 -24.48 -2.52
N VAL A 297 2.38 -23.66 -3.18
CA VAL A 297 1.02 -23.36 -2.72
C VAL A 297 0.11 -24.58 -2.80
N PHE A 298 0.34 -25.44 -3.77
CA PHE A 298 -0.48 -26.64 -4.03
C PHE A 298 0.09 -27.91 -3.40
N SER A 299 1.30 -27.85 -2.81
CA SER A 299 1.94 -28.94 -2.08
C SER A 299 1.67 -28.83 -0.56
N GLY A 300 1.37 -29.96 0.10
CA GLY A 300 1.15 -30.04 1.56
C GLY A 300 -0.30 -29.70 2.00
N GLU A 301 -0.49 -29.55 3.31
CA GLU A 301 -1.80 -29.27 3.92
C GLU A 301 -2.22 -27.81 3.70
N VAL A 302 -2.75 -27.50 2.52
CA VAL A 302 -3.32 -26.19 2.14
C VAL A 302 -4.34 -25.69 3.20
N TYR A 303 -4.95 -26.62 3.93
CA TYR A 303 -5.97 -26.35 4.94
C TYR A 303 -5.44 -25.63 6.20
N GLN A 304 -4.20 -25.88 6.63
CA GLN A 304 -3.64 -25.24 7.83
C GLN A 304 -3.31 -23.76 7.59
N ILE A 305 -2.77 -23.42 6.42
CA ILE A 305 -2.33 -22.05 6.09
C ILE A 305 -3.52 -21.13 5.94
N ILE A 306 -4.62 -21.60 5.33
CA ILE A 306 -5.85 -20.81 5.22
C ILE A 306 -6.54 -20.70 6.59
N GLY A 307 -6.29 -21.64 7.52
CA GLY A 307 -6.74 -21.59 8.90
C GLY A 307 -6.11 -20.50 9.74
N SER A 308 -4.80 -20.25 9.58
CA SER A 308 -4.09 -19.18 10.30
C SER A 308 -4.58 -17.76 9.91
N TYR A 309 -5.01 -17.59 8.65
CA TYR A 309 -5.71 -16.37 8.22
C TYR A 309 -7.05 -16.15 8.93
N GLY A 310 -7.72 -17.23 9.37
CA GLY A 310 -9.02 -17.17 10.05
C GLY A 310 -8.95 -16.67 11.49
N VAL A 311 -7.79 -16.75 12.14
CA VAL A 311 -7.60 -16.26 13.52
C VAL A 311 -7.59 -14.74 13.57
N LEU A 312 -7.07 -14.06 12.55
CA LEU A 312 -7.06 -12.60 12.44
C LEU A 312 -8.38 -11.99 11.93
N ILE A 313 -9.26 -12.79 11.33
CA ILE A 313 -10.56 -12.33 10.83
C ILE A 313 -11.66 -12.99 11.70
N LYS A 314 -11.77 -12.61 12.94
CA LYS A 314 -12.93 -12.95 13.79
C LYS A 314 -14.21 -12.54 13.05
N ASN A 315 -15.02 -13.53 12.59
CA ASN A 315 -16.37 -13.43 12.00
C ASN A 315 -16.54 -13.56 10.46
N LYS A 316 -15.63 -14.22 9.72
CA LYS A 316 -15.87 -14.40 8.26
C LYS A 316 -15.72 -15.86 7.79
N SER A 317 -16.41 -16.78 8.40
CA SER A 317 -16.36 -18.22 8.06
C SER A 317 -16.66 -18.55 6.59
N PHE A 318 -17.62 -17.84 5.98
CA PHE A 318 -18.03 -18.10 4.59
C PHE A 318 -17.01 -17.59 3.55
N SER A 319 -16.41 -16.43 3.75
CA SER A 319 -15.35 -15.91 2.87
C SER A 319 -14.12 -16.81 2.88
N LEU A 320 -13.79 -17.37 4.05
CA LEU A 320 -12.68 -18.31 4.21
C LEU A 320 -12.98 -19.63 3.49
N LEU A 321 -14.19 -20.15 3.63
CA LEU A 321 -14.64 -21.35 2.94
C LEU A 321 -14.55 -21.20 1.41
N LEU A 322 -14.97 -20.05 0.87
CA LEU A 322 -14.88 -19.77 -0.57
C LEU A 322 -13.44 -19.70 -1.06
N ARG A 323 -12.52 -19.13 -0.27
CA ARG A 323 -11.08 -19.11 -0.61
C ARG A 323 -10.49 -20.51 -0.62
N ARG A 324 -10.81 -21.34 0.39
CA ARG A 324 -10.40 -22.75 0.43
C ARG A 324 -10.89 -23.51 -0.80
N LEU A 325 -12.17 -23.35 -1.12
CA LEU A 325 -12.78 -23.97 -2.27
C LEU A 325 -12.12 -23.53 -3.58
N THR A 326 -11.79 -22.25 -3.72
CA THR A 326 -11.06 -21.74 -4.88
C THR A 326 -9.71 -22.43 -5.04
N ILE A 327 -8.90 -22.51 -4.00
CA ILE A 327 -7.58 -23.16 -4.05
C ILE A 327 -7.71 -24.65 -4.32
N GLU A 328 -8.65 -25.35 -3.69
CA GLU A 328 -8.90 -26.78 -3.93
C GLU A 328 -9.32 -27.06 -5.37
N LEU A 329 -10.21 -26.25 -5.94
CA LEU A 329 -10.63 -26.39 -7.33
C LEU A 329 -9.51 -26.06 -8.31
N LEU A 330 -8.65 -25.09 -7.99
CA LEU A 330 -7.47 -24.77 -8.79
C LEU A 330 -6.46 -25.92 -8.77
N SER A 331 -6.17 -26.51 -7.61
CA SER A 331 -5.29 -27.67 -7.49
C SER A 331 -5.79 -28.87 -8.31
N ARG A 332 -7.10 -29.02 -8.42
CA ARG A 332 -7.75 -30.06 -9.25
C ARG A 332 -7.96 -29.62 -10.71
N LYS A 333 -7.38 -28.47 -11.13
CA LYS A 333 -7.51 -27.90 -12.49
C LYS A 333 -8.97 -27.69 -12.95
N LYS A 334 -9.90 -27.44 -12.01
CA LYS A 334 -11.33 -27.21 -12.30
C LYS A 334 -11.62 -25.72 -12.63
N PHE A 335 -10.86 -25.15 -13.56
CA PHE A 335 -10.85 -23.72 -13.91
C PHE A 335 -12.24 -23.14 -14.21
N ARG A 336 -13.09 -23.88 -14.97
CA ARG A 336 -14.45 -23.40 -15.30
C ARG A 336 -15.32 -23.22 -14.07
N THR A 337 -15.19 -24.09 -13.07
CA THR A 337 -15.92 -24.03 -11.80
C THR A 337 -15.38 -22.87 -10.97
N VAL A 338 -14.07 -22.64 -10.93
CA VAL A 338 -13.45 -21.49 -10.29
C VAL A 338 -14.01 -20.17 -10.85
N LEU A 339 -14.01 -20.02 -12.18
CA LEU A 339 -14.56 -18.80 -12.81
C LEU A 339 -16.02 -18.56 -12.45
N PHE A 340 -16.82 -19.61 -12.37
CA PHE A 340 -18.21 -19.50 -11.96
C PHE A 340 -18.35 -19.04 -10.49
N ILE A 341 -17.62 -19.65 -9.56
CA ILE A 341 -17.65 -19.31 -8.14
C ILE A 341 -17.14 -17.88 -7.91
N GLU A 342 -16.04 -17.49 -8.54
CA GLU A 342 -15.48 -16.15 -8.39
C GLU A 342 -16.43 -15.08 -8.95
N LYS A 343 -17.13 -15.36 -10.03
CA LYS A 343 -18.17 -14.45 -10.57
C LYS A 343 -19.39 -14.33 -9.65
N LEU A 344 -19.76 -15.40 -8.93
CA LEU A 344 -20.85 -15.36 -7.96
C LEU A 344 -20.55 -14.40 -6.80
N LYS A 345 -19.28 -14.19 -6.44
CA LYS A 345 -18.88 -13.22 -5.39
C LYS A 345 -19.27 -11.76 -5.72
N MET A 346 -19.55 -11.46 -6.99
CA MET A 346 -20.07 -10.14 -7.40
C MET A 346 -21.56 -9.98 -7.17
N ASN A 347 -22.31 -11.06 -6.94
CA ASN A 347 -23.76 -10.99 -6.70
C ASN A 347 -24.04 -10.23 -5.40
N PRO A 348 -24.86 -9.15 -5.42
CA PRO A 348 -25.13 -8.33 -4.23
C PRO A 348 -25.74 -9.12 -3.06
N ILE A 349 -26.55 -10.14 -3.35
CA ILE A 349 -27.20 -10.98 -2.34
C ILE A 349 -26.15 -11.86 -1.65
N LEU A 350 -25.30 -12.51 -2.43
CA LEU A 350 -24.22 -13.36 -1.88
C LEU A 350 -23.15 -12.52 -1.15
N ARG A 351 -22.86 -11.30 -1.60
CA ARG A 351 -22.01 -10.36 -0.86
C ARG A 351 -22.57 -10.07 0.54
N LYS A 352 -23.87 -9.83 0.67
CA LYS A 352 -24.49 -9.59 1.98
C LYS A 352 -24.38 -10.81 2.91
N ILE A 353 -24.39 -12.03 2.40
CA ILE A 353 -24.25 -13.27 3.17
C ILE A 353 -22.78 -13.55 3.50
N ALA A 354 -21.87 -13.29 2.57
CA ALA A 354 -20.45 -13.60 2.72
C ALA A 354 -19.67 -12.60 3.60
N PHE A 355 -20.20 -11.39 3.79
CA PHE A 355 -19.51 -10.28 4.47
C PHE A 355 -20.30 -9.71 5.66
N LYS A 356 -21.37 -10.40 6.11
CA LYS A 356 -21.92 -10.25 7.45
C LYS A 356 -21.13 -11.14 8.41
#